data_f4176c0b4e37256d5635f33e0a3fb4ff
#
_entry.id   f4176c0b4e37256d5635f33e0a3fb4ff
#
_cell.length_a   1.000
_cell.length_b   1.000
_cell.length_c   1.000
_cell.angle_alpha   90.00
_cell.angle_beta   90.00
_cell.angle_gamma   90.00
#
_symmetry.space_group_name_H-M   'P 1'
#
loop_
_entity.id
_entity.type
_entity.pdbx_description
1 polymer ?
#
loop_
_entity_poly.entity_id
_entity_poly.type
_entity_poly.pdbx_seq_one_letter_code
_entity_poly.pdbx_strand_id
1 'polypeptide(L)'
;MCYEWNLDKNKTNLEKHGISLEEACQIFENDVFTWTDERKDYKETRKVSIGSLGDEIIIVVVHTDRNGITRIISARPTNKTERKLYNEHIKKTP
;
A
#
# COMPACT_ATOMS: atom_id res chain seq x y z
N MET A 1 14.26 1.85 6.43
CA MET A 1 13.18 0.87 6.45
C MET A 1 13.42 -0.21 5.42
N CYS A 2 13.22 -1.47 5.78
CA CYS A 2 13.47 -2.59 4.87
C CYS A 2 12.17 -3.13 4.31
N TYR A 3 12.16 -3.42 3.01
CA TYR A 3 10.99 -3.96 2.32
C TYR A 3 11.34 -5.26 1.62
N GLU A 4 10.35 -6.13 1.49
CA GLU A 4 10.49 -7.35 0.68
C GLU A 4 9.19 -7.61 -0.08
N TRP A 5 9.26 -8.44 -1.10
CA TRP A 5 8.11 -8.87 -1.90
C TRP A 5 8.44 -10.15 -2.65
N ASN A 6 7.39 -10.82 -3.12
CA ASN A 6 7.54 -12.00 -3.96
C ASN A 6 7.75 -11.56 -5.42
N LEU A 7 8.76 -12.10 -6.09
CA LEU A 7 9.11 -11.69 -7.45
C LEU A 7 8.02 -12.01 -8.46
N ASP A 8 7.35 -13.14 -8.32
CA ASP A 8 6.25 -13.51 -9.22
C ASP A 8 5.05 -12.59 -9.04
N LYS A 9 4.73 -12.26 -7.81
CA LYS A 9 3.65 -11.31 -7.50
C LYS A 9 3.97 -9.91 -8.00
N ASN A 10 5.24 -9.51 -7.94
CA ASN A 10 5.67 -8.22 -8.45
C ASN A 10 5.39 -8.12 -9.94
N LYS A 11 5.76 -9.16 -10.69
CA LYS A 11 5.52 -9.22 -12.14
C LYS A 11 4.03 -9.17 -12.45
N THR A 12 3.23 -9.99 -11.77
CA THR A 12 1.79 -10.04 -11.96
C THR A 12 1.13 -8.70 -11.63
N ASN A 13 1.56 -8.07 -10.54
CA ASN A 13 1.03 -6.78 -10.10
C ASN A 13 1.32 -5.69 -11.13
N LEU A 14 2.53 -5.68 -11.65
CA LEU A 14 2.92 -4.72 -12.70
C LEU A 14 2.10 -4.90 -13.97
N GLU A 15 1.90 -6.15 -14.41
CA GLU A 15 1.09 -6.46 -15.58
C GLU A 15 -0.38 -6.08 -15.39
N LYS A 16 -0.92 -6.32 -14.21
CA LYS A 16 -2.35 -6.12 -13.92
C LYS A 16 -2.69 -4.67 -13.62
N HIS A 17 -1.85 -3.97 -12.90
CA HIS A 17 -2.14 -2.62 -12.37
C HIS A 17 -1.18 -1.54 -12.84
N GLY A 18 -0.11 -1.89 -13.57
CA GLY A 18 0.90 -0.93 -14.00
C GLY A 18 1.78 -0.40 -12.87
N ILE A 19 1.76 -1.05 -11.72
CA ILE A 19 2.52 -0.64 -10.54
C ILE A 19 3.36 -1.82 -10.07
N SER A 20 4.68 -1.61 -9.94
CA SER A 20 5.54 -2.62 -9.35
C SER A 20 5.44 -2.56 -7.82
N LEU A 21 5.74 -3.67 -7.15
CA LEU A 21 5.76 -3.69 -5.69
C LEU A 21 6.95 -2.86 -5.16
N GLU A 22 8.00 -2.76 -5.95
CA GLU A 22 9.14 -1.89 -5.64
C GLU A 22 8.71 -0.42 -5.60
N GLU A 23 7.99 0.04 -6.63
CA GLU A 23 7.47 1.41 -6.67
C GLU A 23 6.53 1.68 -5.50
N ALA A 24 5.71 0.70 -5.16
CA ALA A 24 4.72 0.84 -4.09
C ALA A 24 5.36 1.20 -2.75
N CYS A 25 6.60 0.80 -2.51
CA CYS A 25 7.30 1.12 -1.26
C CYS A 25 7.47 2.62 -1.06
N GLN A 26 7.44 3.40 -2.13
CA GLN A 26 7.66 4.85 -2.06
C GLN A 26 6.58 5.58 -1.29
N ILE A 27 5.38 5.04 -1.17
CA ILE A 27 4.31 5.71 -0.43
C ILE A 27 4.68 5.88 1.04
N PHE A 28 5.48 4.98 1.59
CA PHE A 28 5.87 5.01 3.01
C PHE A 28 6.87 6.11 3.34
N GLU A 29 7.41 6.79 2.36
CA GLU A 29 8.26 7.96 2.55
C GLU A 29 7.43 9.23 2.80
N ASN A 30 6.14 9.17 2.50
CA ASN A 30 5.21 10.27 2.66
C ASN A 30 4.14 9.90 3.70
N ASP A 31 3.18 10.78 3.90
CA ASP A 31 2.08 10.53 4.81
C ASP A 31 1.16 9.45 4.21
N VAL A 32 0.85 8.43 4.99
CA VAL A 32 -0.04 7.33 4.57
C VAL A 32 -1.20 7.18 5.55
N PHE A 33 -2.34 6.73 5.01
CA PHE A 33 -3.49 6.36 5.82
C PHE A 33 -3.52 4.83 5.89
N THR A 34 -3.33 4.27 7.08
CA THR A 34 -3.20 2.83 7.29
C THR A 34 -4.27 2.28 8.22
N TRP A 35 -4.82 1.13 7.87
CA TRP A 35 -5.71 0.38 8.76
C TRP A 35 -5.42 -1.12 8.66
N THR A 36 -5.90 -1.89 9.66
CA THR A 36 -5.74 -3.33 9.68
C THR A 36 -6.87 -3.98 8.88
N ASP A 37 -6.50 -4.92 8.00
CA ASP A 37 -7.47 -5.68 7.22
C ASP A 37 -7.98 -6.85 8.05
N GLU A 38 -9.21 -6.75 8.51
CA GLU A 38 -9.85 -7.76 9.36
C GLU A 38 -10.87 -8.61 8.61
N ARG A 39 -10.99 -8.44 7.29
CA ARG A 39 -12.02 -9.12 6.48
C ARG A 39 -11.82 -10.63 6.38
N LYS A 40 -10.61 -11.10 6.53
CA LYS A 40 -10.27 -12.51 6.47
C LYS A 40 -9.34 -12.89 7.61
N ASP A 41 -9.41 -14.14 8.00
CA ASP A 41 -8.47 -14.70 8.98
C ASP A 41 -7.20 -15.12 8.23
N TYR A 42 -6.23 -14.25 8.22
CA TYR A 42 -4.90 -14.55 7.68
C TYR A 42 -4.04 -15.11 8.82
N LYS A 43 -3.07 -15.92 8.49
CA LYS A 43 -2.11 -16.40 9.50
C LYS A 43 -1.24 -15.29 10.06
N GLU A 44 -1.28 -14.12 9.44
CA GLU A 44 -0.53 -12.94 9.84
C GLU A 44 -1.44 -11.72 9.73
N THR A 45 -1.10 -10.67 10.47
CA THR A 45 -1.85 -9.41 10.40
C THR A 45 -1.52 -8.69 9.11
N ARG A 46 -2.53 -8.42 8.30
CA ARG A 46 -2.38 -7.62 7.08
C ARG A 46 -2.87 -6.21 7.31
N LYS A 47 -2.12 -5.26 6.79
CA LYS A 47 -2.45 -3.85 6.84
C LYS A 47 -2.67 -3.33 5.43
N VAL A 48 -3.52 -2.30 5.34
CA VAL A 48 -3.81 -1.62 4.09
C VAL A 48 -3.40 -0.17 4.26
N SER A 49 -2.57 0.33 3.36
CA SER A 49 -2.13 1.73 3.38
C SER A 49 -2.50 2.41 2.07
N ILE A 50 -3.03 3.62 2.18
CA ILE A 50 -3.26 4.49 1.02
C ILE A 50 -2.22 5.59 1.08
N GLY A 51 -1.52 5.81 -0.01
CA GLY A 51 -0.49 6.84 -0.08
C GLY A 51 -0.26 7.34 -1.49
N SER A 52 0.50 8.41 -1.59
CA SER A 52 0.82 9.06 -2.84
C SER A 52 2.10 8.48 -3.45
N LEU A 53 2.02 8.16 -4.73
CA LEU A 53 3.16 7.76 -5.54
C LEU A 53 3.43 8.91 -6.51
N GLY A 54 4.24 9.86 -6.09
CA GLY A 54 4.40 11.11 -6.81
C GLY A 54 3.29 12.10 -6.47
N ASP A 55 3.08 13.12 -7.30
CA ASP A 55 2.20 14.24 -6.97
C ASP A 55 0.71 13.95 -7.18
N GLU A 56 0.36 13.08 -8.11
CA GLU A 56 -1.02 12.90 -8.53
C GLU A 56 -1.57 11.47 -8.42
N ILE A 57 -0.68 10.49 -8.25
CA ILE A 57 -1.06 9.09 -8.22
C ILE A 57 -1.21 8.63 -6.78
N ILE A 58 -2.42 8.18 -6.45
CA ILE A 58 -2.71 7.66 -5.11
C ILE A 58 -3.02 6.18 -5.24
N ILE A 59 -2.31 5.35 -4.48
CA ILE A 59 -2.41 3.89 -4.57
C ILE A 59 -2.74 3.26 -3.22
N VAL A 60 -3.24 2.04 -3.29
CA VAL A 60 -3.49 1.19 -2.12
C VAL A 60 -2.46 0.09 -2.09
N VAL A 61 -1.79 -0.08 -0.96
CA VAL A 61 -0.78 -1.10 -0.76
C VAL A 61 -1.21 -2.02 0.39
N VAL A 62 -1.25 -3.33 0.11
CA VAL A 62 -1.49 -4.34 1.15
C VAL A 62 -0.13 -4.87 1.58
N HIS A 63 0.11 -4.89 2.87
CA HIS A 63 1.42 -5.28 3.41
C HIS A 63 1.28 -5.95 4.78
N THR A 64 2.35 -6.58 5.21
CA THR A 64 2.45 -7.17 6.55
C THR A 64 3.86 -6.99 7.07
N ASP A 65 4.02 -6.99 8.38
CA ASP A 65 5.34 -6.89 9.00
C ASP A 65 5.83 -8.28 9.40
N ARG A 66 7.09 -8.57 9.06
CA ARG A 66 7.78 -9.81 9.43
C ARG A 66 9.16 -9.47 9.97
N ASN A 67 9.35 -9.61 11.26
CA ASN A 67 10.66 -9.40 11.91
C ASN A 67 11.29 -8.03 11.59
N GLY A 68 10.46 -6.97 11.59
CA GLY A 68 10.94 -5.63 11.30
C GLY A 68 11.06 -5.30 9.81
N ILE A 69 10.69 -6.25 8.94
CA ILE A 69 10.69 -6.05 7.49
C ILE A 69 9.24 -5.90 7.03
N THR A 70 8.97 -4.87 6.24
CA THR A 70 7.65 -4.67 5.65
C THR A 70 7.56 -5.47 4.36
N ARG A 71 6.68 -6.48 4.35
CA ARG A 71 6.45 -7.30 3.17
C ARG A 71 5.28 -6.75 2.37
N ILE A 72 5.54 -6.34 1.14
CA ILE A 72 4.53 -5.82 0.23
C ILE A 72 3.82 -7.00 -0.44
N ILE A 73 2.51 -7.05 -0.32
CA ILE A 73 1.70 -8.15 -0.87
C ILE A 73 1.08 -7.78 -2.20
N SER A 74 0.51 -6.57 -2.29
CA SER A 74 -0.09 -6.09 -3.53
C SER A 74 -0.18 -4.56 -3.53
N ALA A 75 -0.35 -4.00 -4.72
CA ALA A 75 -0.54 -2.56 -4.89
C ALA A 75 -1.50 -2.33 -6.06
N ARG A 76 -2.40 -1.37 -5.92
CA ARG A 76 -3.37 -1.04 -6.97
C ARG A 76 -3.78 0.43 -6.88
N PRO A 77 -4.33 0.99 -7.97
CA PRO A 77 -4.89 2.34 -7.91
C PRO A 77 -6.07 2.40 -6.93
N THR A 78 -6.31 3.57 -6.36
CA THR A 78 -7.45 3.81 -5.49
C THR A 78 -8.75 3.88 -6.29
N ASN A 79 -9.87 3.51 -5.64
CA ASN A 79 -11.20 3.85 -6.13
C ASN A 79 -11.61 5.22 -5.55
N LYS A 80 -12.80 5.72 -5.91
CA LYS A 80 -13.27 7.04 -5.48
C LYS A 80 -13.41 7.16 -3.96
N THR A 81 -13.92 6.13 -3.32
CA THR A 81 -14.12 6.10 -1.87
C THR A 81 -12.78 6.17 -1.14
N GLU A 82 -11.83 5.38 -1.59
CA GLU A 82 -10.49 5.35 -1.00
C GLU A 82 -9.75 6.66 -1.18
N ARG A 83 -9.87 7.27 -2.36
CA ARG A 83 -9.26 8.57 -2.63
C ARG A 83 -9.84 9.65 -1.73
N LYS A 84 -11.15 9.61 -1.50
CA LYS A 84 -11.81 10.54 -0.58
C LYS A 84 -11.30 10.37 0.85
N LEU A 85 -11.18 9.13 1.32
CA LEU A 85 -10.64 8.85 2.65
C LEU A 85 -9.23 9.40 2.81
N TYR A 86 -8.39 9.20 1.80
CA TYR A 86 -7.02 9.69 1.82
C TYR A 86 -6.97 11.22 1.86
N ASN A 87 -7.77 11.89 1.03
CA ASN A 87 -7.82 13.35 0.99
C ASN A 87 -8.29 13.93 2.32
N GLU A 88 -9.27 13.32 2.96
CA GLU A 88 -9.74 13.73 4.28
C GLU A 88 -8.67 13.56 5.34
N HIS A 89 -7.91 12.46 5.27
CA HIS A 89 -6.79 12.20 6.18
C HIS A 89 -5.72 13.29 6.06
N ILE A 90 -5.34 13.64 4.85
CA ILE A 90 -4.33 14.67 4.61
C ILE A 90 -4.78 16.02 5.15
N LYS A 91 -6.05 16.37 4.95
CA LYS A 91 -6.60 17.66 5.45
C LYS A 91 -6.58 17.78 6.98
N LYS A 92 -6.64 16.65 7.68
CA LYS A 92 -6.60 16.60 9.14
C LYS A 92 -5.19 16.66 9.70
N THR A 93 -4.20 16.41 8.87
CA THR A 93 -2.79 16.44 9.29
C THR A 93 -2.29 17.88 9.22
N PRO A 94 -1.79 18.45 10.33
CA PRO A 94 -1.27 19.81 10.33
C PRO A 94 -0.05 19.98 9.44
#